data_fe528f4dd00a30e66dde4f87c45f6fc2
#
_entry.id   fe528f4dd00a30e66dde4f87c45f6fc2
#
_cell.length_a   1.000
_cell.length_b   1.000
_cell.length_c   1.000
_cell.angle_alpha   90.00
_cell.angle_beta   90.00
_cell.angle_gamma   90.00
#
_symmetry.space_group_name_H-M   'P 1'
#
loop_
_entity.id
_entity.type
_entity.pdbx_description
1 polymer ?
#
loop_
_entity_poly.entity_id
_entity_poly.type
_entity_poly.pdbx_seq_one_letter_code
_entity_poly.pdbx_strand_id
1 'polypeptide(L)'
;QKDLGCADNWKPECLAPLLEPTGNGTYTYETTALPEGTYELKVAVGGSWDENYGQDGAAGGANYQFATKANKLVSFTYDSATHKLDIASADAPVVGVGEQRAYWVNATTLAWPTSLLPQGVTRAQVLDGSAALSYELVTAPEGGAALTDGAITGATITPLTVAGDLPAEVTMAHPNLNGYIALKAPFDEAGAREALTGQIAVAQKSGETVNAFTGVQIAPALDSIYSAKATQASYGVGWNDAGAPTFALWAPTAKDVTLLSWNTRTPRGADPEVKGDPVRTPATRTDDGRWSVDNADGAIKEGAQYLWEVRVYVPSTGAVETNQVTDPYSVGLTADSTRSVAVNMDNPAIAPYGWTSVKAPVIEDDAQRSIYELHVRDFSAADKSVPEDMRGTYMAFTQYESNGMRHLSQLAEAGMNTVHLLPTFDIATIPEKRSEQKVPEIPKDAGPASEEQQAAVAAVADEDAYNWGYDPLHWMAPEGS
;
A
#
# COMPACT_ATOMS: atom_id res chain seq x y z
N GLN A 1 -13.60 -29.76 27.75
CA GLN A 1 -12.95 -28.54 28.27
C GLN A 1 -11.42 -28.62 28.12
N LYS A 2 -10.79 -29.81 28.24
CA LYS A 2 -9.35 -29.98 27.99
C LYS A 2 -8.97 -29.50 26.59
N ASP A 3 -9.71 -29.90 25.59
CA ASP A 3 -9.49 -29.49 24.18
C ASP A 3 -9.66 -27.99 23.95
N LEU A 4 -10.28 -27.30 24.90
CA LEU A 4 -10.52 -25.86 24.87
C LEU A 4 -9.57 -25.07 25.78
N GLY A 5 -8.50 -25.69 26.30
CA GLY A 5 -7.48 -25.05 27.11
C GLY A 5 -7.70 -25.09 28.64
N CYS A 6 -8.68 -25.83 29.14
CA CYS A 6 -8.83 -26.07 30.57
C CYS A 6 -7.87 -27.16 31.07
N ALA A 7 -7.52 -27.10 32.34
CA ALA A 7 -6.66 -28.12 32.97
C ALA A 7 -7.31 -29.50 32.99
N ASP A 8 -8.63 -29.57 33.12
CA ASP A 8 -9.42 -30.82 33.12
C ASP A 8 -10.83 -30.60 32.60
N ASN A 9 -11.58 -31.68 32.36
CA ASN A 9 -13.01 -31.63 32.04
C ASN A 9 -13.83 -31.42 33.31
N TRP A 10 -15.08 -30.98 33.14
CA TRP A 10 -16.04 -30.72 34.21
C TRP A 10 -15.57 -29.71 35.28
N LYS A 11 -14.86 -28.67 34.78
CA LYS A 11 -14.35 -27.54 35.58
C LYS A 11 -15.18 -26.28 35.29
N PRO A 12 -16.28 -26.01 36.04
CA PRO A 12 -17.14 -24.87 35.77
C PRO A 12 -16.41 -23.53 35.96
N GLU A 13 -15.37 -23.49 36.78
CA GLU A 13 -14.52 -22.35 37.05
C GLU A 13 -13.55 -22.00 35.86
N CYS A 14 -13.43 -22.88 34.86
CA CYS A 14 -12.58 -22.62 33.71
C CYS A 14 -13.28 -21.67 32.74
N LEU A 15 -12.68 -20.51 32.47
CA LEU A 15 -13.23 -19.47 31.61
C LEU A 15 -12.94 -19.66 30.12
N ALA A 16 -12.18 -20.68 29.71
CA ALA A 16 -11.88 -20.92 28.29
C ALA A 16 -13.14 -21.14 27.42
N PRO A 17 -14.15 -21.93 27.85
CA PRO A 17 -15.43 -22.04 27.14
C PRO A 17 -16.51 -21.11 27.74
N LEU A 18 -16.17 -19.90 28.17
CA LEU A 18 -17.13 -18.94 28.68
C LEU A 18 -18.08 -18.49 27.57
N LEU A 19 -19.39 -18.55 27.82
CA LEU A 19 -20.37 -17.99 26.91
C LEU A 19 -20.49 -16.49 27.19
N GLU A 20 -20.28 -15.69 26.16
CA GLU A 20 -20.30 -14.22 26.19
C GLU A 20 -21.71 -13.68 25.87
N PRO A 21 -22.17 -12.61 26.52
CA PRO A 21 -23.48 -12.05 26.29
C PRO A 21 -23.56 -11.39 24.89
N THR A 22 -24.64 -11.74 24.15
CA THR A 22 -24.94 -11.14 22.84
C THR A 22 -26.14 -10.18 22.88
N GLY A 23 -26.76 -10.00 24.03
CA GLY A 23 -27.96 -9.19 24.28
C GLY A 23 -29.22 -10.02 24.49
N ASN A 24 -30.28 -9.37 24.98
CA ASN A 24 -31.60 -9.98 25.18
C ASN A 24 -31.61 -11.30 26.00
N GLY A 25 -30.64 -11.48 26.89
CA GLY A 25 -30.54 -12.70 27.71
C GLY A 25 -29.90 -13.90 26.97
N THR A 26 -29.36 -13.70 25.80
CA THR A 26 -28.66 -14.74 25.04
C THR A 26 -27.16 -14.64 25.26
N TYR A 27 -26.48 -15.80 25.36
CA TYR A 27 -25.04 -15.93 25.54
C TYR A 27 -24.49 -16.93 24.52
N THR A 28 -23.34 -16.64 23.91
CA THR A 28 -22.75 -17.51 22.89
C THR A 28 -21.29 -17.82 23.16
N TYR A 29 -20.86 -18.99 22.71
CA TYR A 29 -19.45 -19.39 22.61
C TYR A 29 -19.25 -20.14 21.29
N GLU A 30 -18.20 -19.83 20.58
CA GLU A 30 -17.86 -20.48 19.31
C GLU A 30 -16.45 -21.03 19.35
N THR A 31 -16.23 -22.20 18.74
CA THR A 31 -14.91 -22.81 18.69
C THR A 31 -14.72 -23.69 17.47
N THR A 32 -13.51 -23.70 16.91
CA THR A 32 -13.04 -24.68 15.90
C THR A 32 -12.03 -25.67 16.47
N ALA A 33 -11.72 -25.56 17.78
CA ALA A 33 -10.68 -26.35 18.44
C ALA A 33 -11.09 -27.77 18.80
N LEU A 34 -12.37 -28.15 18.68
CA LEU A 34 -12.83 -29.49 19.04
C LEU A 34 -12.38 -30.53 18.01
N PRO A 35 -11.62 -31.58 18.43
CA PRO A 35 -11.34 -32.72 17.60
C PRO A 35 -12.61 -33.49 17.15
N GLU A 36 -12.49 -34.34 16.16
CA GLU A 36 -13.58 -35.25 15.80
C GLU A 36 -13.90 -36.15 16.98
N GLY A 37 -15.18 -36.18 17.39
CA GLY A 37 -15.62 -36.98 18.53
C GLY A 37 -17.04 -36.68 18.95
N THR A 38 -17.46 -37.41 20.02
CA THR A 38 -18.73 -37.20 20.72
C THR A 38 -18.45 -36.53 22.06
N TYR A 39 -19.21 -35.53 22.38
CA TYR A 39 -19.03 -34.69 23.55
C TYR A 39 -20.27 -34.63 24.41
N GLU A 40 -20.04 -34.43 25.71
CA GLU A 40 -21.10 -34.17 26.70
C GLU A 40 -20.81 -32.85 27.39
N LEU A 41 -21.86 -32.11 27.67
CA LEU A 41 -21.75 -30.84 28.38
C LEU A 41 -23.03 -30.48 29.18
N LYS A 42 -22.85 -29.52 30.08
CA LYS A 42 -23.93 -28.79 30.76
C LYS A 42 -23.59 -27.31 30.80
N VAL A 43 -24.57 -26.46 30.93
CA VAL A 43 -24.39 -25.06 31.25
C VAL A 43 -24.26 -24.91 32.76
N ALA A 44 -23.15 -24.31 33.23
CA ALA A 44 -22.94 -23.94 34.62
C ALA A 44 -22.99 -22.41 34.74
N VAL A 45 -23.75 -21.89 35.67
CA VAL A 45 -23.93 -20.45 35.87
C VAL A 45 -23.02 -19.99 37.01
N GLY A 46 -22.35 -18.84 36.82
CA GLY A 46 -21.53 -18.25 37.88
C GLY A 46 -20.23 -19.03 38.17
N GLY A 47 -19.79 -19.93 37.31
CA GLY A 47 -18.54 -20.67 37.46
C GLY A 47 -18.59 -21.76 38.56
N SER A 48 -19.77 -22.22 38.97
CA SER A 48 -19.95 -23.32 39.92
C SER A 48 -21.04 -24.30 39.43
N TRP A 49 -21.13 -25.47 40.09
CA TRP A 49 -22.21 -26.42 39.81
C TRP A 49 -23.48 -26.18 40.66
N ASP A 50 -23.52 -25.13 41.48
CA ASP A 50 -24.68 -24.80 42.32
C ASP A 50 -25.91 -24.49 41.48
N GLU A 51 -25.73 -23.83 40.37
CA GLU A 51 -26.74 -23.59 39.35
C GLU A 51 -26.25 -24.14 38.00
N ASN A 52 -26.93 -25.18 37.51
CA ASN A 52 -26.58 -25.81 36.23
C ASN A 52 -27.81 -26.31 35.49
N TYR A 53 -27.72 -26.32 34.15
CA TYR A 53 -28.79 -26.73 33.25
C TYR A 53 -28.31 -27.76 32.24
N GLY A 54 -29.11 -28.81 32.08
CA GLY A 54 -28.90 -29.86 31.10
C GLY A 54 -29.92 -29.82 29.96
N GLN A 55 -30.16 -30.99 29.35
CA GLN A 55 -31.10 -31.14 28.23
C GLN A 55 -32.43 -30.45 28.49
N ASP A 56 -32.97 -29.79 27.46
CA ASP A 56 -34.22 -29.04 27.47
C ASP A 56 -34.30 -27.88 28.49
N GLY A 57 -33.15 -27.44 29.03
CA GLY A 57 -33.10 -26.38 30.05
C GLY A 57 -33.43 -26.86 31.46
N ALA A 58 -33.43 -28.16 31.71
CA ALA A 58 -33.76 -28.73 33.02
C ALA A 58 -32.65 -28.45 34.04
N ALA A 59 -33.01 -27.88 35.20
CA ALA A 59 -32.08 -27.67 36.30
C ALA A 59 -31.54 -29.00 36.82
N GLY A 60 -30.22 -29.17 36.86
CA GLY A 60 -29.56 -30.43 37.20
C GLY A 60 -29.85 -31.59 36.23
N GLY A 61 -30.46 -31.31 35.07
CA GLY A 61 -30.88 -32.30 34.06
C GLY A 61 -29.78 -33.12 33.45
N ALA A 62 -30.12 -34.04 32.54
CA ALA A 62 -29.15 -34.88 31.78
C ALA A 62 -28.20 -34.00 30.95
N ASN A 63 -27.00 -34.54 30.67
CA ASN A 63 -26.03 -33.80 29.82
C ASN A 63 -26.57 -33.65 28.40
N TYR A 64 -26.29 -32.48 27.78
CA TYR A 64 -26.37 -32.38 26.34
C TYR A 64 -25.32 -33.31 25.70
N GLN A 65 -25.67 -33.92 24.59
CA GLN A 65 -24.75 -34.75 23.80
C GLN A 65 -24.73 -34.23 22.38
N PHE A 66 -23.55 -34.12 21.79
CA PHE A 66 -23.36 -33.77 20.37
C PHE A 66 -22.11 -34.42 19.82
N ALA A 67 -22.06 -34.56 18.50
CA ALA A 67 -20.90 -35.02 17.78
C ALA A 67 -20.43 -33.93 16.81
N THR A 68 -19.12 -33.81 16.64
CA THR A 68 -18.53 -32.91 15.63
C THR A 68 -17.41 -33.62 14.90
N LYS A 69 -17.04 -33.10 13.74
CA LYS A 69 -15.84 -33.47 12.99
C LYS A 69 -14.74 -32.41 13.20
N ALA A 70 -13.50 -32.81 12.94
CA ALA A 70 -12.40 -31.83 12.93
C ALA A 70 -12.66 -30.68 11.96
N ASN A 71 -12.18 -29.48 12.29
CA ASN A 71 -12.32 -28.26 11.49
C ASN A 71 -13.78 -27.78 11.28
N LYS A 72 -14.69 -28.13 12.16
CA LYS A 72 -16.03 -27.55 12.20
C LYS A 72 -16.08 -26.41 13.21
N LEU A 73 -16.78 -25.35 12.85
CA LEU A 73 -17.18 -24.32 13.80
C LEU A 73 -18.36 -24.88 14.60
N VAL A 74 -18.19 -25.03 15.90
CA VAL A 74 -19.28 -25.41 16.82
C VAL A 74 -19.69 -24.18 17.60
N SER A 75 -20.96 -23.82 17.47
CA SER A 75 -21.57 -22.68 18.16
C SER A 75 -22.49 -23.18 19.27
N PHE A 76 -22.34 -22.62 20.45
CA PHE A 76 -23.16 -22.88 21.64
C PHE A 76 -23.93 -21.60 21.95
N THR A 77 -25.28 -21.65 21.92
CA THR A 77 -26.13 -20.50 22.17
C THR A 77 -27.07 -20.81 23.36
N TYR A 78 -26.86 -20.13 24.47
CA TYR A 78 -27.66 -20.28 25.69
C TYR A 78 -28.65 -19.14 25.84
N ASP A 79 -29.91 -19.46 26.11
CA ASP A 79 -30.98 -18.52 26.44
C ASP A 79 -31.27 -18.57 27.92
N SER A 80 -31.02 -17.50 28.64
CA SER A 80 -31.17 -17.41 30.10
C SER A 80 -32.63 -17.36 30.57
N ALA A 81 -33.60 -17.08 29.69
CA ALA A 81 -35.03 -17.08 30.06
C ALA A 81 -35.61 -18.49 29.98
N THR A 82 -35.15 -19.32 29.06
CA THR A 82 -35.62 -20.71 28.88
C THR A 82 -34.64 -21.74 29.41
N HIS A 83 -33.42 -21.33 29.76
CA HIS A 83 -32.27 -22.16 30.16
C HIS A 83 -31.87 -23.20 29.14
N LYS A 84 -32.27 -23.04 27.88
CA LYS A 84 -31.92 -23.96 26.77
C LYS A 84 -30.62 -23.58 26.15
N LEU A 85 -29.84 -24.61 25.77
CA LEU A 85 -28.65 -24.48 24.97
C LEU A 85 -28.92 -25.08 23.59
N ASP A 86 -28.76 -24.29 22.55
CA ASP A 86 -28.68 -24.72 21.16
C ASP A 86 -27.25 -24.99 20.80
N ILE A 87 -26.98 -26.08 20.05
CA ILE A 87 -25.68 -26.49 19.62
C ILE A 87 -25.72 -26.69 18.10
N ALA A 88 -25.04 -25.81 17.37
CA ALA A 88 -24.94 -25.87 15.92
C ALA A 88 -23.52 -26.21 15.48
N SER A 89 -23.38 -26.87 14.33
CA SER A 89 -22.11 -27.16 13.71
C SER A 89 -22.13 -26.76 12.24
N ALA A 90 -21.18 -25.97 11.83
CA ALA A 90 -21.01 -25.50 10.45
C ALA A 90 -19.57 -25.71 9.98
N ASP A 91 -19.32 -25.48 8.70
CA ASP A 91 -17.94 -25.39 8.23
C ASP A 91 -17.26 -24.17 8.85
N ALA A 92 -16.04 -24.35 9.33
CA ALA A 92 -15.25 -23.24 9.83
C ALA A 92 -14.97 -22.24 8.70
N PRO A 93 -15.11 -20.94 8.94
CA PRO A 93 -14.79 -19.94 7.94
C PRO A 93 -13.30 -20.05 7.58
N VAL A 94 -12.98 -19.93 6.29
CA VAL A 94 -11.59 -19.81 5.85
C VAL A 94 -11.08 -18.40 6.19
N VAL A 95 -10.02 -18.33 7.01
CA VAL A 95 -9.47 -17.05 7.46
C VAL A 95 -8.50 -16.47 6.44
N GLY A 96 -8.36 -15.12 6.43
CA GLY A 96 -7.40 -14.39 5.59
C GLY A 96 -7.85 -14.16 4.15
N VAL A 97 -9.06 -14.57 3.77
CA VAL A 97 -9.61 -14.35 2.42
C VAL A 97 -9.78 -12.83 2.18
N GLY A 98 -9.24 -12.34 1.05
CA GLY A 98 -9.25 -10.91 0.73
C GLY A 98 -8.17 -10.09 1.44
N GLU A 99 -7.36 -10.71 2.30
CA GLU A 99 -6.26 -10.08 3.00
C GLU A 99 -4.90 -10.44 2.35
N GLN A 100 -3.83 -9.72 2.73
CA GLN A 100 -2.45 -10.02 2.34
C GLN A 100 -1.60 -10.16 3.61
N ARG A 101 -1.65 -11.32 4.25
CA ARG A 101 -1.04 -11.56 5.56
C ARG A 101 0.24 -12.39 5.53
N ALA A 102 0.47 -13.15 4.47
CA ALA A 102 1.75 -13.83 4.24
C ALA A 102 2.76 -12.86 3.61
N TYR A 103 4.06 -13.16 3.74
CA TYR A 103 5.14 -12.41 3.10
C TYR A 103 6.00 -13.35 2.26
N TRP A 104 6.47 -12.90 1.11
CA TRP A 104 7.56 -13.51 0.40
C TRP A 104 8.83 -12.74 0.73
N VAL A 105 9.83 -13.38 1.34
CA VAL A 105 10.95 -12.67 1.95
C VAL A 105 12.28 -12.79 1.20
N ASN A 106 12.44 -13.82 0.38
CA ASN A 106 13.56 -13.98 -0.57
C ASN A 106 13.17 -15.00 -1.65
N ALA A 107 14.05 -15.29 -2.61
CA ALA A 107 13.72 -16.18 -3.73
C ALA A 107 13.07 -17.51 -3.35
N THR A 108 13.39 -18.08 -2.19
CA THR A 108 12.95 -19.43 -1.81
C THR A 108 12.08 -19.50 -0.55
N THR A 109 11.87 -18.39 0.15
CA THR A 109 11.25 -18.40 1.49
C THR A 109 10.05 -17.46 1.56
N LEU A 110 8.93 -18.01 2.04
CA LEU A 110 7.77 -17.25 2.45
C LEU A 110 7.66 -17.28 3.98
N ALA A 111 7.01 -16.27 4.56
CA ALA A 111 6.73 -16.14 5.97
C ALA A 111 5.22 -16.27 6.22
N TRP A 112 4.82 -17.23 7.04
CA TRP A 112 3.45 -17.50 7.41
C TRP A 112 3.13 -17.00 8.82
N PRO A 113 2.10 -16.16 9.01
CA PRO A 113 1.75 -15.63 10.32
C PRO A 113 1.09 -16.68 11.22
N THR A 114 1.50 -16.75 12.47
CA THR A 114 0.87 -17.65 13.46
C THR A 114 -0.57 -17.30 13.79
N SER A 115 -0.99 -16.08 13.51
CA SER A 115 -2.38 -15.63 13.68
C SER A 115 -3.38 -16.26 12.70
N LEU A 116 -2.91 -16.97 11.66
CA LEU A 116 -3.75 -17.73 10.75
C LEU A 116 -3.76 -19.24 11.08
N LEU A 117 -3.09 -19.66 12.14
CA LEU A 117 -3.18 -21.06 12.59
C LEU A 117 -4.58 -21.36 13.11
N PRO A 118 -5.08 -22.60 12.92
CA PRO A 118 -6.35 -23.02 13.50
C PRO A 118 -6.34 -22.86 15.01
N GLN A 119 -7.50 -22.62 15.59
CA GLN A 119 -7.66 -22.51 17.04
C GLN A 119 -7.12 -23.76 17.76
N GLY A 120 -6.30 -23.52 18.80
CA GLY A 120 -5.67 -24.60 19.56
C GLY A 120 -4.38 -25.19 18.95
N VAL A 121 -4.02 -24.78 17.71
CA VAL A 121 -2.74 -25.16 17.10
C VAL A 121 -1.68 -24.14 17.43
N THR A 122 -0.58 -24.60 17.98
CA THR A 122 0.55 -23.75 18.34
C THR A 122 1.64 -23.79 17.25
N ARG A 123 2.45 -22.72 17.20
CA ARG A 123 3.62 -22.68 16.32
C ARG A 123 4.55 -23.88 16.53
N ALA A 124 4.78 -24.28 17.78
CA ALA A 124 5.63 -25.43 18.09
C ALA A 124 5.14 -26.73 17.44
N GLN A 125 3.84 -26.98 17.48
CA GLN A 125 3.23 -28.15 16.84
C GLN A 125 3.33 -28.14 15.31
N VAL A 126 3.37 -26.95 14.70
CA VAL A 126 3.63 -26.84 13.24
C VAL A 126 5.08 -27.17 12.95
N LEU A 127 6.02 -26.66 13.75
CA LEU A 127 7.45 -26.86 13.54
C LEU A 127 7.92 -28.31 13.78
N ASP A 128 7.32 -29.01 14.75
CA ASP A 128 7.65 -30.41 15.05
C ASP A 128 6.83 -31.42 14.20
N GLY A 129 5.90 -30.90 13.37
CA GLY A 129 5.05 -31.70 12.48
C GLY A 129 3.89 -32.42 13.17
N SER A 130 3.64 -32.17 14.47
CA SER A 130 2.52 -32.80 15.19
C SER A 130 1.16 -32.16 14.84
N ALA A 131 1.14 -30.91 14.37
CA ALA A 131 -0.02 -30.34 13.71
C ALA A 131 -0.06 -30.85 12.26
N ALA A 132 -1.06 -31.63 11.90
CA ALA A 132 -1.22 -32.19 10.55
C ALA A 132 -1.67 -31.10 9.55
N LEU A 133 -0.87 -30.04 9.38
CA LEU A 133 -1.09 -28.96 8.46
C LEU A 133 -0.19 -29.07 7.24
N SER A 134 -0.73 -28.71 6.07
CA SER A 134 0.01 -28.55 4.83
C SER A 134 -0.14 -27.12 4.30
N TYR A 135 0.82 -26.68 3.51
CA TYR A 135 0.86 -25.35 2.92
C TYR A 135 1.06 -25.44 1.42
N GLU A 136 0.36 -24.60 0.70
CA GLU A 136 0.40 -24.55 -0.76
C GLU A 136 0.58 -23.12 -1.24
N LEU A 137 1.54 -22.91 -2.15
CA LEU A 137 1.64 -21.68 -2.91
C LEU A 137 0.66 -21.73 -4.07
N VAL A 138 -0.13 -20.69 -4.20
CA VAL A 138 -1.15 -20.52 -5.22
C VAL A 138 -0.69 -19.42 -6.16
N THR A 139 -0.46 -19.75 -7.43
CA THR A 139 -0.01 -18.79 -8.43
C THR A 139 -0.95 -18.76 -9.62
N ALA A 140 -1.31 -17.55 -10.08
CA ALA A 140 -2.07 -17.35 -11.29
C ALA A 140 -1.42 -16.20 -12.11
N PRO A 141 -0.70 -16.53 -13.20
CA PRO A 141 0.04 -15.54 -13.99
C PRO A 141 -0.81 -14.39 -14.50
N GLU A 142 -2.06 -14.65 -14.88
CA GLU A 142 -2.97 -13.61 -15.39
C GLU A 142 -4.01 -13.15 -14.34
N GLY A 143 -3.87 -13.60 -13.08
CA GLY A 143 -4.89 -13.39 -12.07
C GLY A 143 -6.00 -14.45 -12.11
N GLY A 144 -7.06 -14.22 -11.32
CA GLY A 144 -8.25 -15.08 -11.29
C GLY A 144 -8.17 -16.28 -10.36
N ALA A 145 -7.10 -16.41 -9.54
CA ALA A 145 -7.09 -17.40 -8.46
C ALA A 145 -8.12 -17.01 -7.40
N ALA A 146 -9.01 -17.92 -7.08
CA ALA A 146 -10.06 -17.69 -6.10
C ALA A 146 -10.30 -18.94 -5.24
N LEU A 147 -10.82 -18.72 -4.04
CA LEU A 147 -11.39 -19.75 -3.19
C LEU A 147 -12.91 -19.76 -3.42
N THR A 148 -13.44 -20.84 -3.99
CA THR A 148 -14.86 -21.00 -4.31
C THR A 148 -15.34 -22.31 -3.70
N ASP A 149 -16.36 -22.27 -2.86
CA ASP A 149 -16.93 -23.43 -2.18
C ASP A 149 -15.88 -24.32 -1.48
N GLY A 150 -14.89 -23.68 -0.85
CA GLY A 150 -13.80 -24.34 -0.14
C GLY A 150 -12.70 -24.92 -1.02
N ALA A 151 -12.78 -24.76 -2.35
CA ALA A 151 -11.78 -25.21 -3.32
C ALA A 151 -11.04 -24.03 -3.97
N ILE A 152 -9.74 -24.17 -4.20
CA ILE A 152 -8.93 -23.19 -4.93
C ILE A 152 -9.11 -23.45 -6.42
N THR A 153 -9.47 -22.41 -7.16
CA THR A 153 -9.73 -22.45 -8.61
C THR A 153 -8.88 -21.41 -9.35
N GLY A 154 -8.69 -21.59 -10.65
CA GLY A 154 -8.03 -20.61 -11.52
C GLY A 154 -6.51 -20.45 -11.30
N ALA A 155 -5.85 -21.44 -10.67
CA ALA A 155 -4.47 -21.32 -10.25
C ALA A 155 -3.65 -22.60 -10.42
N THR A 156 -2.34 -22.43 -10.44
CA THR A 156 -1.38 -23.52 -10.23
C THR A 156 -1.07 -23.64 -8.74
N ILE A 157 -1.13 -24.86 -8.23
CA ILE A 157 -0.89 -25.19 -6.82
C ILE A 157 0.48 -25.84 -6.69
N THR A 158 1.32 -25.30 -5.83
CA THR A 158 2.67 -25.82 -5.56
C THR A 158 2.85 -26.06 -4.06
N PRO A 159 3.16 -27.30 -3.61
CA PRO A 159 3.39 -27.58 -2.20
C PRO A 159 4.54 -26.76 -1.63
N LEU A 160 4.35 -26.25 -0.41
CA LEU A 160 5.38 -25.58 0.40
C LEU A 160 5.79 -26.50 1.56
N THR A 161 7.05 -26.44 1.96
CA THR A 161 7.54 -27.19 3.13
C THR A 161 7.81 -26.28 4.30
N VAL A 162 7.42 -26.68 5.51
CA VAL A 162 7.77 -25.98 6.74
C VAL A 162 9.29 -26.04 6.93
N ALA A 163 9.94 -24.89 7.03
CA ALA A 163 11.40 -24.76 7.11
C ALA A 163 11.91 -24.25 8.48
N GLY A 164 11.02 -24.10 9.46
CA GLY A 164 11.37 -23.67 10.80
C GLY A 164 11.23 -22.18 11.02
N ASP A 165 12.25 -21.57 11.59
CA ASP A 165 12.32 -20.12 11.82
C ASP A 165 12.75 -19.38 10.57
N LEU A 166 12.34 -18.11 10.48
CA LEU A 166 12.88 -17.24 9.43
C LEU A 166 14.38 -16.99 9.66
N PRO A 167 15.17 -16.81 8.59
CA PRO A 167 16.56 -16.43 8.70
C PRO A 167 16.75 -15.16 9.54
N ALA A 168 17.81 -15.11 10.35
CA ALA A 168 18.06 -13.99 11.27
C ALA A 168 18.20 -12.65 10.55
N GLU A 169 18.80 -12.64 9.36
CA GLU A 169 18.91 -11.46 8.51
C GLU A 169 17.55 -10.92 8.10
N VAL A 170 16.56 -11.80 7.85
CA VAL A 170 15.19 -11.39 7.51
C VAL A 170 14.51 -10.75 8.70
N THR A 171 14.59 -11.35 9.90
CA THR A 171 13.96 -10.82 11.11
C THR A 171 14.65 -9.56 11.65
N MET A 172 15.94 -9.37 11.35
CA MET A 172 16.63 -8.10 11.63
C MET A 172 16.18 -6.97 10.68
N ALA A 173 16.03 -7.27 9.41
CA ALA A 173 15.56 -6.29 8.43
C ALA A 173 14.04 -6.00 8.56
N HIS A 174 13.27 -6.99 8.97
CA HIS A 174 11.81 -6.94 9.10
C HIS A 174 11.37 -7.45 10.50
N PRO A 175 11.53 -6.66 11.58
CA PRO A 175 11.22 -7.09 12.94
C PRO A 175 9.75 -7.50 13.17
N ASN A 176 8.83 -6.98 12.36
CA ASN A 176 7.42 -7.34 12.36
C ASN A 176 7.15 -8.80 11.96
N LEU A 177 8.12 -9.48 11.36
CA LEU A 177 8.03 -10.90 10.98
C LEU A 177 8.55 -11.84 12.08
N ASN A 178 8.94 -11.33 13.24
CA ASN A 178 9.32 -12.18 14.36
C ASN A 178 8.19 -13.12 14.76
N GLY A 179 8.51 -14.41 14.92
CA GLY A 179 7.52 -15.43 15.26
C GLY A 179 6.74 -16.02 14.07
N TYR A 180 6.92 -15.52 12.86
CA TYR A 180 6.39 -16.17 11.67
C TYR A 180 7.05 -17.52 11.41
N ILE A 181 6.38 -18.39 10.68
CA ILE A 181 6.87 -19.71 10.26
C ILE A 181 7.48 -19.56 8.87
N ALA A 182 8.71 -20.05 8.69
CA ALA A 182 9.32 -20.10 7.37
C ALA A 182 8.73 -21.26 6.55
N LEU A 183 8.26 -20.93 5.36
CA LEU A 183 7.81 -21.89 4.35
C LEU A 183 8.76 -21.83 3.15
N LYS A 184 9.26 -22.99 2.70
CA LYS A 184 10.16 -23.08 1.56
C LYS A 184 9.39 -23.35 0.29
N ALA A 185 9.54 -22.51 -0.71
CA ALA A 185 9.08 -22.70 -2.08
C ALA A 185 10.10 -23.54 -2.87
N PRO A 186 9.67 -24.43 -3.76
CA PRO A 186 10.54 -25.23 -4.61
C PRO A 186 11.00 -24.47 -5.87
N PHE A 187 11.27 -23.17 -5.74
CA PHE A 187 11.73 -22.32 -6.82
C PHE A 187 13.21 -21.96 -6.67
N ASP A 188 13.85 -21.75 -7.81
CA ASP A 188 15.06 -20.94 -7.89
C ASP A 188 14.70 -19.45 -8.05
N GLU A 189 15.70 -18.60 -8.16
CA GLU A 189 15.49 -17.16 -8.33
C GLU A 189 14.71 -16.82 -9.61
N ALA A 190 14.94 -17.56 -10.71
CA ALA A 190 14.22 -17.33 -11.95
C ALA A 190 12.73 -17.66 -11.84
N GLY A 191 12.40 -18.78 -11.20
CA GLY A 191 11.02 -19.17 -10.91
C GLY A 191 10.32 -18.18 -9.95
N ALA A 192 11.05 -17.66 -8.95
CA ALA A 192 10.52 -16.64 -8.07
C ALA A 192 10.23 -15.33 -8.83
N ARG A 193 11.14 -14.86 -9.68
CA ARG A 193 10.95 -13.68 -10.54
C ARG A 193 9.71 -13.80 -11.44
N GLU A 194 9.48 -14.99 -12.01
CA GLU A 194 8.30 -15.24 -12.84
C GLU A 194 7.02 -15.21 -12.00
N ALA A 195 6.98 -15.93 -10.88
CA ALA A 195 5.82 -15.97 -10.00
C ALA A 195 5.42 -14.58 -9.48
N LEU A 196 6.40 -13.73 -9.17
CA LEU A 196 6.19 -12.35 -8.68
C LEU A 196 5.52 -11.42 -9.71
N THR A 197 5.38 -11.83 -10.98
CA THR A 197 4.68 -11.04 -12.01
C THR A 197 3.17 -11.28 -12.03
N GLY A 198 2.65 -12.26 -11.28
CA GLY A 198 1.23 -12.61 -11.27
C GLY A 198 0.59 -12.53 -9.90
N GLN A 199 -0.61 -13.07 -9.80
CA GLN A 199 -1.30 -13.26 -8.51
C GLN A 199 -0.62 -14.33 -7.69
N ILE A 200 -0.42 -14.05 -6.40
CA ILE A 200 0.20 -14.96 -5.44
C ILE A 200 -0.64 -15.02 -4.18
N ALA A 201 -0.95 -16.22 -3.73
CA ALA A 201 -1.56 -16.46 -2.43
C ALA A 201 -0.93 -17.70 -1.77
N VAL A 202 -1.17 -17.89 -0.48
CA VAL A 202 -0.82 -19.08 0.25
C VAL A 202 -2.08 -19.67 0.89
N ALA A 203 -2.27 -20.96 0.72
CA ALA A 203 -3.29 -21.75 1.38
C ALA A 203 -2.68 -22.61 2.49
N GLN A 204 -3.37 -22.68 3.64
CA GLN A 204 -3.12 -23.64 4.70
C GLN A 204 -4.26 -24.64 4.75
N LYS A 205 -3.95 -25.93 4.85
CA LYS A 205 -4.94 -27.00 4.83
C LYS A 205 -4.76 -27.96 6.00
N SER A 206 -5.89 -28.52 6.45
CA SER A 206 -5.95 -29.73 7.30
C SER A 206 -6.55 -30.86 6.47
N GLY A 207 -5.75 -31.82 6.07
CA GLY A 207 -6.15 -32.80 5.04
C GLY A 207 -6.54 -32.10 3.74
N GLU A 208 -7.78 -32.29 3.27
CA GLU A 208 -8.29 -31.66 2.05
C GLU A 208 -8.95 -30.28 2.31
N THR A 209 -9.21 -29.93 3.57
CA THR A 209 -9.94 -28.70 3.93
C THR A 209 -8.99 -27.51 3.98
N VAL A 210 -9.30 -26.42 3.26
CA VAL A 210 -8.62 -25.14 3.34
C VAL A 210 -9.06 -24.43 4.62
N ASN A 211 -8.14 -24.14 5.52
CA ASN A 211 -8.39 -23.41 6.80
C ASN A 211 -8.08 -21.94 6.68
N ALA A 212 -7.04 -21.60 5.90
CA ALA A 212 -6.67 -20.23 5.63
C ALA A 212 -6.26 -20.05 4.17
N PHE A 213 -6.61 -18.90 3.62
CA PHE A 213 -6.23 -18.50 2.26
C PHE A 213 -5.95 -17.01 2.27
N THR A 214 -4.72 -16.60 1.96
CA THR A 214 -4.33 -15.19 2.01
C THR A 214 -3.36 -14.81 0.89
N GLY A 215 -3.49 -13.58 0.40
CA GLY A 215 -2.50 -12.98 -0.49
C GLY A 215 -1.14 -12.79 0.19
N VAL A 216 -0.14 -12.43 -0.62
CA VAL A 216 1.27 -12.35 -0.21
C VAL A 216 1.81 -10.95 -0.44
N GLN A 217 2.42 -10.36 0.58
CA GLN A 217 3.20 -9.13 0.48
C GLN A 217 4.59 -9.47 -0.08
N ILE A 218 4.98 -8.84 -1.18
CA ILE A 218 6.15 -9.22 -1.98
C ILE A 218 7.35 -8.28 -1.86
N ALA A 219 7.18 -7.11 -1.22
CA ALA A 219 8.25 -6.11 -1.14
C ALA A 219 9.59 -6.68 -0.63
N PRO A 220 9.65 -7.48 0.46
CA PRO A 220 10.93 -8.03 0.92
C PRO A 220 11.61 -8.95 -0.10
N ALA A 221 10.82 -9.70 -0.90
CA ALA A 221 11.38 -10.55 -1.95
C ALA A 221 11.95 -9.72 -3.11
N LEU A 222 11.28 -8.64 -3.49
CA LEU A 222 11.78 -7.72 -4.51
C LEU A 222 13.11 -7.09 -4.05
N ASP A 223 13.21 -6.64 -2.80
CA ASP A 223 14.44 -6.11 -2.23
C ASP A 223 15.56 -7.17 -2.24
N SER A 224 15.24 -8.37 -1.78
CA SER A 224 16.22 -9.47 -1.73
C SER A 224 16.75 -9.88 -3.11
N ILE A 225 15.89 -9.87 -4.13
CA ILE A 225 16.24 -10.34 -5.48
C ILE A 225 16.92 -9.25 -6.31
N TYR A 226 16.51 -7.98 -6.15
CA TYR A 226 16.90 -6.93 -7.08
C TYR A 226 17.79 -5.84 -6.50
N SER A 227 17.75 -5.55 -5.18
CA SER A 227 18.36 -4.34 -4.62
C SER A 227 19.85 -4.21 -4.90
N ALA A 228 20.62 -5.29 -4.86
CA ALA A 228 22.06 -5.27 -5.09
C ALA A 228 22.46 -4.69 -6.46
N LYS A 229 21.63 -4.91 -7.48
CA LYS A 229 21.82 -4.38 -8.85
C LYS A 229 21.02 -3.10 -9.06
N ALA A 230 19.80 -3.06 -8.59
CA ALA A 230 18.88 -1.93 -8.80
C ALA A 230 19.41 -0.61 -8.21
N THR A 231 20.05 -0.65 -7.05
CA THR A 231 20.66 0.54 -6.41
C THR A 231 21.85 1.12 -7.17
N GLN A 232 22.42 0.39 -8.11
CA GLN A 232 23.54 0.84 -8.97
C GLN A 232 23.05 1.34 -10.35
N ALA A 233 21.78 1.18 -10.66
CA ALA A 233 21.22 1.55 -11.94
C ALA A 233 20.72 3.01 -11.94
N SER A 234 20.63 3.60 -13.12
CA SER A 234 20.00 4.90 -13.34
C SER A 234 18.58 4.71 -13.86
N TYR A 235 17.68 5.57 -13.42
CA TYR A 235 16.25 5.55 -13.76
C TYR A 235 15.78 6.90 -14.30
N GLY A 236 14.58 6.93 -14.88
CA GLY A 236 14.04 8.10 -15.53
C GLY A 236 14.72 8.37 -16.89
N VAL A 237 14.86 9.64 -17.23
CA VAL A 237 15.48 10.07 -18.47
C VAL A 237 16.99 10.22 -18.28
N GLY A 238 17.75 9.46 -19.06
CA GLY A 238 19.19 9.63 -19.24
C GLY A 238 19.52 10.17 -20.64
N TRP A 239 20.81 10.31 -20.95
CA TRP A 239 21.29 10.83 -22.24
C TRP A 239 22.43 9.96 -22.77
N ASN A 240 22.32 9.54 -24.03
CA ASN A 240 23.37 8.79 -24.65
C ASN A 240 24.49 9.72 -25.18
N ASP A 241 25.59 9.15 -25.68
CA ASP A 241 26.76 9.90 -26.19
C ASP A 241 26.41 10.82 -27.38
N ALA A 242 25.32 10.55 -28.09
CA ALA A 242 24.82 11.39 -29.18
C ALA A 242 23.89 12.52 -28.67
N GLY A 243 23.65 12.62 -27.37
CA GLY A 243 22.75 13.60 -26.75
C GLY A 243 21.28 13.31 -26.95
N ALA A 244 20.89 12.10 -27.30
CA ALA A 244 19.50 11.69 -27.37
C ALA A 244 19.03 11.10 -26.04
N PRO A 245 17.76 11.34 -25.62
CA PRO A 245 17.24 10.81 -24.38
C PRO A 245 17.15 9.28 -24.40
N THR A 246 17.53 8.65 -23.29
CA THR A 246 17.28 7.26 -22.96
C THR A 246 16.29 7.19 -21.81
N PHE A 247 15.57 6.08 -21.68
CA PHE A 247 14.49 5.97 -20.70
C PHE A 247 14.64 4.68 -19.90
N ALA A 248 14.41 4.75 -18.60
CA ALA A 248 14.49 3.59 -17.72
C ALA A 248 13.45 3.65 -16.59
N LEU A 249 12.67 2.57 -16.46
CA LEU A 249 11.64 2.40 -15.43
C LEU A 249 11.95 1.17 -14.58
N TRP A 250 11.90 1.27 -13.25
CA TRP A 250 11.95 0.10 -12.39
C TRP A 250 10.54 -0.46 -12.20
N ALA A 251 10.27 -1.60 -12.83
CA ALA A 251 8.98 -2.28 -12.77
C ALA A 251 9.19 -3.81 -12.75
N PRO A 252 9.77 -4.38 -11.68
CA PRO A 252 10.19 -5.77 -11.64
C PRO A 252 9.04 -6.77 -11.75
N THR A 253 7.83 -6.37 -11.38
CA THR A 253 6.61 -7.19 -11.46
C THR A 253 5.86 -7.04 -12.78
N ALA A 254 6.26 -6.10 -13.65
CA ALA A 254 5.62 -5.91 -14.95
C ALA A 254 5.88 -7.11 -15.87
N LYS A 255 4.87 -7.45 -16.65
CA LYS A 255 4.92 -8.48 -17.70
C LYS A 255 5.42 -7.92 -19.03
N ASP A 256 5.07 -6.67 -19.29
CA ASP A 256 5.47 -5.95 -20.49
C ASP A 256 5.45 -4.45 -20.23
N VAL A 257 6.37 -3.71 -20.86
CA VAL A 257 6.48 -2.26 -20.77
C VAL A 257 6.76 -1.68 -22.14
N THR A 258 5.99 -0.67 -22.53
CA THR A 258 6.14 0.08 -23.77
C THR A 258 6.25 1.57 -23.47
N LEU A 259 7.24 2.23 -24.02
CA LEU A 259 7.32 3.69 -24.01
C LEU A 259 6.41 4.27 -25.10
N LEU A 260 5.53 5.16 -24.72
CA LEU A 260 4.69 5.96 -25.60
C LEU A 260 5.31 7.35 -25.70
N SER A 261 5.69 7.81 -26.88
CA SER A 261 6.38 9.10 -27.03
C SER A 261 5.76 9.98 -28.12
N TRP A 262 5.77 11.29 -27.86
CA TRP A 262 5.34 12.35 -28.78
C TRP A 262 6.46 13.39 -28.88
N ASN A 263 7.09 13.51 -30.03
CA ASN A 263 8.08 14.55 -30.26
C ASN A 263 7.42 15.93 -30.34
N THR A 264 7.98 16.89 -29.65
CA THR A 264 7.57 18.29 -29.68
C THR A 264 8.44 19.08 -30.67
N ARG A 265 8.00 20.29 -31.01
CA ARG A 265 8.74 21.19 -31.90
C ARG A 265 9.71 22.09 -31.13
N THR A 266 9.49 22.27 -29.83
CA THR A 266 10.33 23.09 -28.97
C THR A 266 10.96 22.24 -27.85
N PRO A 267 12.26 22.40 -27.60
CA PRO A 267 12.99 21.60 -26.60
C PRO A 267 12.64 21.94 -25.15
N ARG A 268 11.77 22.91 -24.88
CA ARG A 268 11.58 23.50 -23.53
C ARG A 268 10.28 23.10 -22.82
N GLY A 269 9.53 22.15 -23.34
CA GLY A 269 8.30 21.72 -22.65
C GLY A 269 7.18 22.77 -22.56
N ALA A 270 7.36 23.94 -23.20
CA ALA A 270 6.33 24.99 -23.24
C ALA A 270 5.21 24.68 -24.26
N ASP A 271 5.29 23.54 -24.94
CA ASP A 271 4.26 23.12 -25.86
C ASP A 271 3.08 22.55 -25.08
N PRO A 272 1.87 22.87 -25.49
CA PRO A 272 0.69 22.18 -24.99
C PRO A 272 0.81 20.68 -25.32
N GLU A 273 0.02 19.86 -24.64
CA GLU A 273 -0.03 18.43 -24.90
C GLU A 273 -0.13 18.13 -26.39
N VAL A 274 0.85 17.42 -26.94
CA VAL A 274 0.91 17.08 -28.36
C VAL A 274 -0.22 16.11 -28.69
N LYS A 275 -1.06 16.47 -29.66
CA LYS A 275 -2.16 15.64 -30.10
C LYS A 275 -1.70 14.59 -31.13
N GLY A 276 -2.42 13.48 -31.18
CA GLY A 276 -2.18 12.36 -32.11
C GLY A 276 -1.68 11.11 -31.39
N ASP A 277 -1.52 10.05 -32.17
CA ASP A 277 -1.07 8.77 -31.64
C ASP A 277 0.42 8.83 -31.29
N PRO A 278 0.83 8.16 -30.19
CA PRO A 278 2.24 8.07 -29.81
C PRO A 278 3.04 7.17 -30.75
N VAL A 279 4.31 7.42 -30.83
CA VAL A 279 5.27 6.39 -31.24
C VAL A 279 5.41 5.40 -30.10
N ARG A 280 5.22 4.12 -30.39
CA ARG A 280 5.26 3.02 -29.43
C ARG A 280 6.59 2.29 -29.54
N THR A 281 7.39 2.32 -28.48
CA THR A 281 8.72 1.66 -28.44
C THR A 281 8.73 0.62 -27.32
N PRO A 282 8.75 -0.69 -27.61
CA PRO A 282 8.89 -1.72 -26.59
C PRO A 282 10.15 -1.54 -25.76
N ALA A 283 10.06 -1.63 -24.45
CA ALA A 283 11.20 -1.57 -23.56
C ALA A 283 11.84 -2.97 -23.39
N THR A 284 13.11 -3.00 -23.10
CA THR A 284 13.86 -4.23 -22.81
C THR A 284 14.01 -4.40 -21.29
N ARG A 285 13.62 -5.56 -20.77
CA ARG A 285 13.80 -5.92 -19.36
C ARG A 285 15.24 -6.34 -19.09
N THR A 286 15.80 -5.88 -17.97
CA THR A 286 17.15 -6.22 -17.52
C THR A 286 17.11 -6.99 -16.18
N ASP A 287 18.25 -7.58 -15.78
CA ASP A 287 18.34 -8.45 -14.59
C ASP A 287 18.11 -7.74 -13.25
N ASP A 288 18.18 -6.42 -13.24
CA ASP A 288 17.91 -5.56 -12.07
C ASP A 288 16.42 -5.20 -11.90
N GLY A 289 15.53 -5.79 -12.73
CA GLY A 289 14.10 -5.49 -12.73
C GLY A 289 13.72 -4.20 -13.45
N ARG A 290 14.68 -3.57 -14.10
CA ARG A 290 14.51 -2.36 -14.90
C ARG A 290 14.02 -2.70 -16.31
N TRP A 291 13.25 -1.79 -16.88
CA TRP A 291 12.87 -1.75 -18.29
C TRP A 291 13.48 -0.52 -18.94
N SER A 292 14.12 -0.65 -20.09
CA SER A 292 14.84 0.44 -20.74
C SER A 292 14.57 0.57 -22.23
N VAL A 293 14.67 1.82 -22.71
CA VAL A 293 14.67 2.19 -24.12
C VAL A 293 15.92 3.03 -24.39
N ASP A 294 16.84 2.51 -25.19
CA ASP A 294 18.15 3.15 -25.44
C ASP A 294 18.09 4.28 -26.49
N ASN A 295 17.00 4.33 -27.30
CA ASN A 295 16.81 5.33 -28.36
C ASN A 295 18.09 5.55 -29.23
N ALA A 296 18.72 4.44 -29.64
CA ALA A 296 20.00 4.47 -30.32
C ALA A 296 19.98 5.19 -31.67
N ASP A 297 18.82 5.20 -32.35
CA ASP A 297 18.59 5.92 -33.60
C ASP A 297 18.33 7.42 -33.41
N GLY A 298 18.17 7.86 -32.16
CA GLY A 298 17.82 9.22 -31.78
C GLY A 298 16.48 9.71 -32.34
N ALA A 299 15.53 8.79 -32.55
CA ALA A 299 14.20 9.13 -33.06
C ALA A 299 13.40 10.00 -32.07
N ILE A 300 13.53 9.71 -30.78
CA ILE A 300 12.94 10.51 -29.69
C ILE A 300 13.90 11.66 -29.36
N LYS A 301 13.37 12.88 -29.24
CA LYS A 301 14.15 14.10 -29.04
C LYS A 301 14.02 14.67 -27.64
N GLU A 302 14.97 15.53 -27.23
CA GLU A 302 14.82 16.36 -26.05
C GLU A 302 13.50 17.15 -26.12
N GLY A 303 12.78 17.24 -25.00
CA GLY A 303 11.47 17.86 -24.92
C GLY A 303 10.32 16.95 -25.35
N ALA A 304 10.58 15.73 -25.79
CA ALA A 304 9.51 14.78 -26.09
C ALA A 304 8.65 14.52 -24.86
N GLN A 305 7.35 14.51 -25.07
CA GLN A 305 6.37 14.09 -24.05
C GLN A 305 6.26 12.56 -24.09
N TYR A 306 6.10 11.92 -22.95
CA TYR A 306 6.02 10.46 -22.92
C TYR A 306 5.18 9.92 -21.76
N LEU A 307 4.73 8.68 -21.92
CA LEU A 307 4.13 7.84 -20.89
C LEU A 307 4.74 6.44 -20.94
N TRP A 308 4.69 5.74 -19.83
CA TRP A 308 4.91 4.31 -19.79
C TRP A 308 3.57 3.58 -19.87
N GLU A 309 3.46 2.64 -20.80
CA GLU A 309 2.38 1.67 -20.82
C GLU A 309 2.88 0.38 -20.19
N VAL A 310 2.30 0.01 -19.03
CA VAL A 310 2.77 -1.09 -18.19
C VAL A 310 1.68 -2.14 -18.09
N ARG A 311 1.99 -3.36 -18.51
CA ARG A 311 1.12 -4.51 -18.32
C ARG A 311 1.54 -5.23 -17.05
N VAL A 312 0.70 -5.22 -16.00
CA VAL A 312 1.03 -5.68 -14.65
C VAL A 312 -0.18 -6.27 -13.93
N TYR A 313 0.04 -7.24 -13.06
CA TYR A 313 -1.00 -7.74 -12.17
C TYR A 313 -1.34 -6.69 -11.11
N VAL A 314 -2.63 -6.36 -10.95
CA VAL A 314 -3.17 -5.39 -10.01
C VAL A 314 -3.94 -6.11 -8.90
N PRO A 315 -3.43 -6.12 -7.66
CA PRO A 315 -4.05 -6.86 -6.55
C PRO A 315 -5.48 -6.41 -6.22
N SER A 316 -5.81 -5.14 -6.36
CA SER A 316 -7.13 -4.58 -6.04
C SER A 316 -8.22 -5.05 -6.99
N THR A 317 -7.88 -5.35 -8.25
CA THR A 317 -8.82 -5.86 -9.26
C THR A 317 -8.70 -7.37 -9.46
N GLY A 318 -7.61 -7.98 -8.98
CA GLY A 318 -7.32 -9.41 -9.13
C GLY A 318 -6.99 -9.81 -10.57
N ALA A 319 -6.64 -8.87 -11.44
CA ALA A 319 -6.41 -9.08 -12.87
C ALA A 319 -5.11 -8.44 -13.34
N VAL A 320 -4.62 -8.89 -14.50
CA VAL A 320 -3.55 -8.20 -15.23
C VAL A 320 -4.17 -7.06 -16.04
N GLU A 321 -3.68 -5.87 -15.81
CA GLU A 321 -4.12 -4.63 -16.47
C GLU A 321 -3.01 -4.02 -17.29
N THR A 322 -3.39 -3.16 -18.24
CA THR A 322 -2.48 -2.34 -19.01
C THR A 322 -2.76 -0.88 -18.68
N ASN A 323 -1.84 -0.28 -17.93
CA ASN A 323 -1.97 1.07 -17.40
C ASN A 323 -1.01 2.01 -18.11
N GLN A 324 -1.48 3.21 -18.49
CA GLN A 324 -0.64 4.29 -18.99
C GLN A 324 -0.37 5.25 -17.85
N VAL A 325 0.90 5.43 -17.52
CA VAL A 325 1.34 6.18 -16.35
C VAL A 325 2.50 7.11 -16.70
N THR A 326 2.60 8.22 -15.98
CA THR A 326 3.78 9.08 -16.00
C THR A 326 4.97 8.38 -15.35
N ASP A 327 6.16 8.85 -15.62
CA ASP A 327 7.39 8.31 -15.05
C ASP A 327 7.55 8.79 -13.60
N PRO A 328 7.69 7.91 -12.60
CA PRO A 328 7.91 8.30 -11.21
C PRO A 328 9.23 9.08 -10.99
N TYR A 329 10.15 9.02 -11.95
CA TYR A 329 11.41 9.76 -11.93
C TYR A 329 11.35 11.05 -12.76
N SER A 330 10.17 11.53 -13.13
CA SER A 330 10.00 12.76 -13.92
C SER A 330 10.59 13.97 -13.21
N VAL A 331 11.35 14.76 -13.97
CA VAL A 331 11.85 16.09 -13.58
C VAL A 331 11.13 17.21 -14.33
N GLY A 332 10.30 16.86 -15.31
CA GLY A 332 9.47 17.77 -16.09
C GLY A 332 8.18 17.08 -16.52
N LEU A 333 7.09 17.83 -16.50
CA LEU A 333 5.73 17.37 -16.76
C LEU A 333 5.02 18.33 -17.70
N THR A 334 3.99 17.84 -18.39
CA THR A 334 2.98 18.71 -19.01
C THR A 334 1.99 19.22 -17.97
N ALA A 335 1.25 20.26 -18.27
CA ALA A 335 0.23 20.78 -17.37
C ALA A 335 -0.73 19.69 -16.89
N ASP A 336 -1.13 19.76 -15.61
CA ASP A 336 -1.95 18.79 -14.90
C ASP A 336 -1.31 17.38 -14.89
N SER A 337 0.01 17.31 -15.04
CA SER A 337 0.83 16.09 -14.97
C SER A 337 0.36 14.95 -15.87
N THR A 338 -0.25 15.29 -17.02
CA THR A 338 -0.83 14.31 -17.95
C THR A 338 0.23 13.49 -18.68
N ARG A 339 1.46 14.01 -18.85
CA ARG A 339 2.63 13.33 -19.42
C ARG A 339 3.92 13.79 -18.80
N SER A 340 4.88 12.88 -18.76
CA SER A 340 6.27 13.21 -18.48
C SER A 340 6.93 13.91 -19.68
N VAL A 341 7.95 14.73 -19.43
CA VAL A 341 8.73 15.43 -20.46
C VAL A 341 10.21 15.07 -20.32
N ALA A 342 10.85 14.72 -21.42
CA ALA A 342 12.28 14.40 -21.49
C ALA A 342 13.11 15.70 -21.41
N VAL A 343 13.45 16.14 -20.21
CA VAL A 343 14.22 17.37 -19.94
C VAL A 343 15.67 17.02 -19.63
N ASN A 344 16.61 17.66 -20.33
CA ASN A 344 18.03 17.59 -19.98
C ASN A 344 18.38 18.66 -18.96
N MET A 345 18.52 18.29 -17.70
CA MET A 345 18.86 19.22 -16.62
C MET A 345 20.27 19.82 -16.76
N ASP A 346 21.18 19.20 -17.54
CA ASP A 346 22.51 19.71 -17.84
C ASP A 346 22.52 20.69 -19.02
N ASN A 347 21.38 20.89 -19.70
CA ASN A 347 21.27 21.83 -20.80
C ASN A 347 21.32 23.27 -20.27
N PRO A 348 22.40 24.05 -20.56
CA PRO A 348 22.54 25.40 -20.02
C PRO A 348 21.45 26.37 -20.51
N ALA A 349 20.71 26.00 -21.55
CA ALA A 349 19.62 26.83 -22.08
C ALA A 349 18.36 26.88 -21.17
N ILE A 350 18.23 25.92 -20.24
CA ILE A 350 17.12 25.92 -19.28
C ILE A 350 17.49 26.59 -17.94
N ALA A 351 18.80 26.77 -17.67
CA ALA A 351 19.24 27.42 -16.44
C ALA A 351 19.10 28.96 -16.53
N PRO A 352 18.68 29.64 -15.44
CA PRO A 352 18.73 31.09 -15.37
C PRO A 352 20.16 31.61 -15.56
N TYR A 353 20.27 32.83 -16.12
CA TYR A 353 21.57 33.47 -16.26
C TYR A 353 22.29 33.59 -14.91
N GLY A 354 23.54 33.18 -14.85
CA GLY A 354 24.36 33.21 -13.64
C GLY A 354 24.11 32.07 -12.65
N TRP A 355 23.24 31.12 -12.96
CA TRP A 355 22.89 29.99 -12.06
C TRP A 355 24.11 29.28 -11.47
N THR A 356 25.10 28.94 -12.29
CA THR A 356 26.32 28.24 -11.87
C THR A 356 27.25 29.08 -11.00
N SER A 357 27.09 30.40 -10.99
CA SER A 357 27.88 31.33 -10.17
C SER A 357 27.23 31.68 -8.83
N VAL A 358 25.95 31.33 -8.64
CA VAL A 358 25.24 31.52 -7.36
C VAL A 358 25.76 30.52 -6.35
N LYS A 359 26.18 31.04 -5.17
CA LYS A 359 26.60 30.22 -4.04
C LYS A 359 25.64 30.42 -2.89
N ALA A 360 25.15 29.32 -2.33
CA ALA A 360 24.37 29.38 -1.10
C ALA A 360 25.25 29.91 0.06
N PRO A 361 24.70 30.71 0.98
CA PRO A 361 25.38 31.05 2.23
C PRO A 361 25.78 29.82 3.01
N VAL A 362 26.97 29.85 3.63
CA VAL A 362 27.45 28.76 4.48
C VAL A 362 26.96 29.02 5.90
N ILE A 363 26.29 28.02 6.49
CA ILE A 363 25.93 27.99 7.89
C ILE A 363 26.80 26.90 8.52
N GLU A 364 27.69 27.29 9.46
CA GLU A 364 28.70 26.40 10.01
C GLU A 364 28.13 25.37 11.00
N ASP A 365 27.04 25.72 11.71
CA ASP A 365 26.39 24.88 12.71
C ASP A 365 24.87 24.98 12.55
N ASP A 366 24.19 23.86 12.56
CA ASP A 366 22.71 23.83 12.45
C ASP A 366 22.01 24.58 13.60
N ALA A 367 22.64 24.68 14.77
CA ALA A 367 22.13 25.48 15.89
C ALA A 367 22.10 27.01 15.58
N GLN A 368 22.81 27.44 14.54
CA GLN A 368 22.80 28.84 14.08
C GLN A 368 21.66 29.14 13.10
N ARG A 369 20.87 28.14 12.72
CA ARG A 369 19.73 28.34 11.82
C ARG A 369 18.61 29.09 12.52
N SER A 370 18.22 30.21 11.94
CA SER A 370 17.00 30.94 12.26
C SER A 370 16.05 30.81 11.09
N ILE A 371 14.93 30.11 11.27
CA ILE A 371 14.10 29.60 10.18
C ILE A 371 12.81 30.40 10.09
N TYR A 372 12.45 30.83 8.89
CA TYR A 372 11.16 31.35 8.52
C TYR A 372 10.48 30.40 7.52
N GLU A 373 9.39 29.80 7.94
CA GLU A 373 8.61 28.91 7.09
C GLU A 373 7.55 29.69 6.31
N LEU A 374 7.39 29.39 5.03
CA LEU A 374 6.36 29.98 4.19
C LEU A 374 5.82 28.99 3.15
N HIS A 375 4.57 29.25 2.73
CA HIS A 375 3.92 28.59 1.61
C HIS A 375 4.06 29.47 0.35
N VAL A 376 4.53 28.92 -0.77
CA VAL A 376 4.83 29.69 -1.99
C VAL A 376 3.61 30.46 -2.48
N ARG A 377 2.45 29.80 -2.58
CA ARG A 377 1.21 30.44 -3.02
C ARG A 377 0.77 31.55 -2.07
N ASP A 378 0.67 31.25 -0.77
CA ASP A 378 0.12 32.19 0.21
C ASP A 378 1.04 33.38 0.48
N PHE A 379 2.32 33.23 0.21
CA PHE A 379 3.30 34.30 0.33
C PHE A 379 2.89 35.57 -0.46
N SER A 380 2.26 35.41 -1.61
CA SER A 380 1.93 36.52 -2.49
C SER A 380 0.51 36.54 -3.05
N ALA A 381 -0.31 35.51 -2.81
CA ALA A 381 -1.66 35.40 -3.38
C ALA A 381 -2.53 36.66 -3.12
N ALA A 382 -2.40 37.29 -1.95
CA ALA A 382 -3.12 38.50 -1.56
C ALA A 382 -2.29 39.80 -1.71
N ASP A 383 -1.01 39.73 -2.08
CA ASP A 383 -0.11 40.87 -2.17
C ASP A 383 -0.33 41.69 -3.45
N LYS A 384 -1.04 42.81 -3.34
CA LYS A 384 -1.35 43.70 -4.45
C LYS A 384 -0.12 44.48 -5.00
N SER A 385 1.03 44.39 -4.35
CA SER A 385 2.29 44.94 -4.86
C SER A 385 2.97 44.01 -5.87
N VAL A 386 2.51 42.75 -5.97
CA VAL A 386 2.91 41.80 -6.98
C VAL A 386 1.95 41.87 -8.17
N PRO A 387 2.42 41.87 -9.45
CA PRO A 387 1.57 41.76 -10.63
C PRO A 387 0.60 40.56 -10.52
N GLU A 388 -0.62 40.74 -11.01
CA GLU A 388 -1.71 39.78 -10.80
C GLU A 388 -1.41 38.36 -11.36
N ASP A 389 -0.74 38.32 -12.49
CA ASP A 389 -0.31 37.07 -13.17
C ASP A 389 0.84 36.36 -12.46
N MET A 390 1.54 37.05 -11.56
CA MET A 390 2.66 36.49 -10.78
C MET A 390 2.28 36.14 -9.33
N ARG A 391 1.12 36.61 -8.84
CA ARG A 391 0.69 36.32 -7.47
C ARG A 391 0.48 34.81 -7.25
N GLY A 392 0.96 34.29 -6.14
CA GLY A 392 0.85 32.90 -5.78
C GLY A 392 1.83 31.98 -6.51
N THR A 393 2.72 32.49 -7.35
CA THR A 393 3.70 31.72 -8.11
C THR A 393 5.13 31.96 -7.66
N TYR A 394 6.09 31.14 -8.12
CA TYR A 394 7.52 31.35 -7.91
C TYR A 394 8.00 32.72 -8.43
N MET A 395 7.35 33.28 -9.45
CA MET A 395 7.70 34.56 -10.04
C MET A 395 7.47 35.75 -9.09
N ALA A 396 6.66 35.58 -8.07
CA ALA A 396 6.47 36.59 -7.03
C ALA A 396 7.79 36.93 -6.30
N PHE A 397 8.66 35.92 -6.13
CA PHE A 397 9.97 36.12 -5.49
C PHE A 397 10.97 36.91 -6.35
N THR A 398 10.67 37.10 -7.63
CA THR A 398 11.46 38.01 -8.49
C THR A 398 11.04 39.50 -8.38
N GLN A 399 9.96 39.76 -7.66
CA GLN A 399 9.42 41.12 -7.48
C GLN A 399 10.03 41.77 -6.22
N TYR A 400 11.29 42.13 -6.27
CA TYR A 400 12.09 42.60 -5.12
C TYR A 400 11.49 43.75 -4.32
N GLU A 401 10.69 44.61 -4.98
CA GLU A 401 10.01 45.74 -4.35
C GLU A 401 8.62 45.39 -3.78
N SER A 402 8.19 44.13 -3.89
CA SER A 402 6.92 43.66 -3.30
C SER A 402 6.96 43.70 -1.77
N ASN A 403 5.78 43.76 -1.13
CA ASN A 403 5.69 43.76 0.33
C ASN A 403 6.30 42.45 0.92
N GLY A 404 6.04 41.31 0.32
CA GLY A 404 6.58 40.03 0.75
C GLY A 404 8.11 40.00 0.67
N MET A 405 8.71 40.41 -0.45
CA MET A 405 10.17 40.40 -0.61
C MET A 405 10.86 41.41 0.29
N ARG A 406 10.27 42.60 0.50
CA ARG A 406 10.77 43.56 1.50
C ARG A 406 10.73 42.98 2.91
N HIS A 407 9.68 42.25 3.26
CA HIS A 407 9.59 41.58 4.54
C HIS A 407 10.71 40.56 4.73
N LEU A 408 10.95 39.68 3.72
CA LEU A 408 12.06 38.73 3.77
C LEU A 408 13.42 39.41 3.90
N SER A 409 13.64 40.53 3.19
CA SER A 409 14.88 41.32 3.33
C SER A 409 15.07 41.87 4.75
N GLN A 410 14.01 42.40 5.37
CA GLN A 410 14.05 42.88 6.75
C GLN A 410 14.33 41.75 7.76
N LEU A 411 13.76 40.57 7.55
CA LEU A 411 14.05 39.40 8.37
C LEU A 411 15.51 38.97 8.25
N ALA A 412 16.06 38.99 7.03
CA ALA A 412 17.47 38.67 6.78
C ALA A 412 18.41 39.67 7.44
N GLU A 413 18.10 40.99 7.34
CA GLU A 413 18.83 42.07 8.04
C GLU A 413 18.77 41.92 9.57
N ALA A 414 17.67 41.39 10.12
CA ALA A 414 17.48 41.09 11.52
C ALA A 414 18.20 39.79 11.98
N GLY A 415 18.84 39.06 11.07
CA GLY A 415 19.62 37.87 11.41
C GLY A 415 18.96 36.53 11.07
N MET A 416 17.75 36.51 10.49
CA MET A 416 17.14 35.28 9.98
C MET A 416 17.86 34.85 8.71
N ASN A 417 18.26 33.58 8.65
CA ASN A 417 19.20 33.10 7.61
C ASN A 417 18.69 31.91 6.80
N THR A 418 17.51 31.41 7.10
CA THR A 418 16.95 30.23 6.44
C THR A 418 15.48 30.45 6.14
N VAL A 419 15.08 30.21 4.90
CA VAL A 419 13.67 30.08 4.49
C VAL A 419 13.37 28.60 4.30
N HIS A 420 12.34 28.11 4.97
CA HIS A 420 11.81 26.77 4.84
C HIS A 420 10.51 26.85 4.03
N LEU A 421 10.52 26.30 2.83
CA LEU A 421 9.32 26.27 1.99
C LEU A 421 8.47 25.05 2.38
N LEU A 422 7.14 25.24 2.50
CA LEU A 422 6.21 24.13 2.42
C LEU A 422 6.43 23.42 1.08
N PRO A 423 5.96 22.17 0.93
CA PRO A 423 6.28 21.36 -0.26
C PRO A 423 6.03 22.11 -1.58
N THR A 424 6.97 21.92 -2.52
CA THR A 424 6.96 22.57 -3.84
C THR A 424 7.07 21.55 -4.98
N PHE A 425 6.93 20.27 -4.66
CA PHE A 425 6.83 19.22 -5.67
C PHE A 425 5.46 19.25 -6.35
N ASP A 426 5.33 18.52 -7.45
CA ASP A 426 4.08 18.36 -8.21
C ASP A 426 2.94 17.79 -7.32
N ILE A 427 1.81 18.49 -7.27
CA ILE A 427 0.68 18.23 -6.39
C ILE A 427 -0.48 17.62 -7.19
N ALA A 428 -1.01 16.48 -6.71
CA ALA A 428 -2.00 15.69 -7.42
C ALA A 428 -3.37 16.37 -7.57
N THR A 429 -3.74 17.27 -6.66
CA THR A 429 -5.13 17.72 -6.48
C THR A 429 -5.38 19.17 -6.92
N ILE A 430 -4.40 19.82 -7.53
CA ILE A 430 -4.53 21.23 -7.94
C ILE A 430 -4.60 21.33 -9.46
N PRO A 431 -5.66 21.95 -10.03
CA PRO A 431 -5.65 22.32 -11.44
C PRO A 431 -4.56 23.37 -11.69
N GLU A 432 -3.56 23.06 -12.53
CA GLU A 432 -2.44 23.97 -12.76
C GLU A 432 -2.83 25.22 -13.56
N LYS A 433 -3.86 25.09 -14.41
CA LYS A 433 -4.35 26.22 -15.18
C LYS A 433 -5.30 27.08 -14.36
N ARG A 434 -4.93 28.32 -14.10
CA ARG A 434 -5.75 29.29 -13.34
C ARG A 434 -7.18 29.42 -13.83
N SER A 435 -7.41 29.26 -15.15
CA SER A 435 -8.75 29.31 -15.75
C SER A 435 -9.64 28.12 -15.34
N GLU A 436 -9.06 27.07 -14.84
CA GLU A 436 -9.73 25.86 -14.38
C GLU A 436 -9.92 25.83 -12.86
N GLN A 437 -9.18 26.69 -12.11
CA GLN A 437 -9.30 26.83 -10.68
C GLN A 437 -10.58 27.56 -10.29
N LYS A 438 -11.40 26.95 -9.45
CA LYS A 438 -12.61 27.58 -8.90
C LYS A 438 -12.30 28.44 -7.68
N VAL A 439 -13.04 29.51 -7.54
CA VAL A 439 -13.01 30.39 -6.37
C VAL A 439 -14.34 30.26 -5.64
N PRO A 440 -14.35 29.94 -4.34
CA PRO A 440 -15.59 29.82 -3.58
C PRO A 440 -16.34 31.16 -3.51
N GLU A 441 -17.65 31.11 -3.73
CA GLU A 441 -18.52 32.27 -3.50
C GLU A 441 -18.90 32.35 -2.03
N ILE A 442 -18.13 33.13 -1.27
CA ILE A 442 -18.31 33.27 0.18
C ILE A 442 -19.53 34.14 0.46
N PRO A 443 -20.54 33.66 1.23
CA PRO A 443 -21.71 34.41 1.63
C PRO A 443 -21.31 35.64 2.44
N LYS A 444 -21.75 36.86 2.01
CA LYS A 444 -21.35 38.11 2.62
C LYS A 444 -22.07 38.41 3.93
N ASP A 445 -23.28 37.88 4.07
CA ASP A 445 -24.18 38.11 5.20
C ASP A 445 -24.20 36.99 6.24
N ALA A 446 -23.33 36.00 6.06
CA ALA A 446 -23.19 34.91 7.00
C ALA A 446 -22.54 35.40 8.31
N GLY A 447 -23.17 35.13 9.43
CA GLY A 447 -22.65 35.49 10.74
C GLY A 447 -21.39 34.68 11.11
N PRO A 448 -20.62 35.14 12.13
CA PRO A 448 -19.34 34.49 12.46
C PRO A 448 -19.47 33.04 12.99
N ALA A 449 -20.66 32.63 13.38
CA ALA A 449 -20.97 31.24 13.81
C ALA A 449 -21.69 30.43 12.73
N SER A 450 -21.83 30.97 11.49
CA SER A 450 -22.48 30.26 10.39
C SER A 450 -21.55 29.23 9.76
N GLU A 451 -22.07 28.08 9.35
CA GLU A 451 -21.36 27.05 8.61
C GLU A 451 -21.38 27.31 7.08
N GLU A 452 -22.13 28.32 6.61
CA GLU A 452 -22.28 28.62 5.18
C GLU A 452 -20.98 28.94 4.47
N GLN A 453 -20.03 29.59 5.15
CA GLN A 453 -18.71 29.91 4.61
C GLN A 453 -17.90 28.64 4.37
N GLN A 454 -17.87 27.71 5.34
CA GLN A 454 -17.19 26.43 5.22
C GLN A 454 -17.82 25.55 4.14
N ALA A 455 -19.17 25.53 4.07
CA ALA A 455 -19.90 24.79 3.04
C ALA A 455 -19.59 25.31 1.63
N ALA A 456 -19.47 26.64 1.45
CA ALA A 456 -19.12 27.25 0.17
C ALA A 456 -17.68 26.88 -0.28
N VAL A 457 -16.72 26.83 0.66
CA VAL A 457 -15.35 26.38 0.38
C VAL A 457 -15.35 24.87 0.06
N ALA A 458 -16.00 24.06 0.89
CA ALA A 458 -16.04 22.61 0.69
C ALA A 458 -16.68 22.21 -0.66
N ALA A 459 -17.61 23.00 -1.18
CA ALA A 459 -18.27 22.73 -2.46
C ALA A 459 -17.34 22.84 -3.69
N VAL A 460 -16.16 23.45 -3.57
CA VAL A 460 -15.18 23.61 -4.64
C VAL A 460 -13.77 23.12 -4.28
N ALA A 461 -13.62 22.48 -3.12
CA ALA A 461 -12.32 22.11 -2.57
C ALA A 461 -11.48 21.20 -3.49
N ASP A 462 -12.11 20.39 -4.34
CA ASP A 462 -11.43 19.51 -5.31
C ASP A 462 -11.06 20.25 -6.62
N GLU A 463 -11.44 21.52 -6.76
CA GLU A 463 -11.24 22.30 -8.00
C GLU A 463 -10.69 23.70 -7.73
N ASP A 464 -10.42 24.05 -6.47
CA ASP A 464 -9.83 25.35 -6.12
C ASP A 464 -8.29 25.31 -6.17
N ALA A 465 -7.65 26.43 -5.88
CA ALA A 465 -6.19 26.55 -5.84
C ALA A 465 -5.62 26.38 -4.44
N TYR A 466 -6.44 26.10 -3.42
CA TYR A 466 -5.96 26.00 -2.04
C TYR A 466 -5.38 24.62 -1.74
N ASN A 467 -4.16 24.61 -1.23
CA ASN A 467 -3.50 23.38 -0.79
C ASN A 467 -2.43 23.68 0.27
N TRP A 468 -1.98 22.62 0.95
CA TRP A 468 -0.82 22.66 1.85
C TRP A 468 0.44 22.08 1.21
N GLY A 469 0.34 21.57 -0.01
CA GLY A 469 1.43 20.92 -0.73
C GLY A 469 1.76 19.47 -0.27
N TYR A 470 0.94 18.84 0.53
CA TYR A 470 1.21 17.51 1.09
C TYR A 470 0.49 16.36 0.36
N ASP A 471 0.17 16.55 -0.91
CA ASP A 471 -0.42 15.54 -1.79
C ASP A 471 0.48 15.32 -3.02
N PRO A 472 1.65 14.66 -2.85
CA PRO A 472 2.65 14.53 -3.91
C PRO A 472 2.21 13.57 -5.01
N LEU A 473 2.35 14.00 -6.28
CA LEU A 473 2.26 13.14 -7.44
C LEU A 473 3.67 12.80 -7.98
N HIS A 474 4.53 13.81 -8.19
CA HIS A 474 5.91 13.61 -8.61
C HIS A 474 6.88 14.39 -7.71
N TRP A 475 7.77 13.66 -7.04
CA TRP A 475 8.68 14.24 -6.05
C TRP A 475 9.78 15.14 -6.63
N MET A 476 10.17 14.93 -7.89
CA MET A 476 11.33 15.57 -8.50
C MET A 476 10.96 16.66 -9.51
N ALA A 477 9.67 16.84 -9.79
CA ALA A 477 9.15 17.93 -10.60
C ALA A 477 8.55 19.01 -9.69
N PRO A 478 8.78 20.30 -9.95
CA PRO A 478 8.12 21.37 -9.20
C PRO A 478 6.66 21.49 -9.61
N GLU A 479 5.83 21.97 -8.66
CA GLU A 479 4.42 22.31 -8.89
C GLU A 479 4.29 23.39 -9.98
N GLY A 480 3.30 23.23 -10.86
CA GLY A 480 3.10 24.09 -12.04
C GLY A 480 2.05 25.19 -11.87
N SER A 481 1.21 25.14 -10.82
CA SER A 481 0.09 26.07 -10.61
C SER A 481 0.47 27.50 -10.24
#